data_6b7299e82783248e8bdeb1fc0f9cb472
#
_entry.id   6b7299e82783248e8bdeb1fc0f9cb472
#
_cell.length_a   1.000
_cell.length_b   1.000
_cell.length_c   1.000
_cell.angle_alpha   90.00
_cell.angle_beta   90.00
_cell.angle_gamma   90.00
#
_symmetry.space_group_name_H-M   'P 1'
#
loop_
_entity.id
_entity.type
_entity.pdbx_description
1 polymer ?
#
loop_
_entity_poly.entity_id
_entity_poly.type
_entity_poly.pdbx_seq_one_letter_code
_entity_poly.pdbx_strand_id
1 'polypeptide(L)'
;MQHIDLGFIKLDMKKLTLLAATLLTCAALCQLFAQTNTVNEGNSRKWWKESIIYQIYPRSFKDSDGDGVGDLKGIISKLDYIKSLGIDAVWLNPIYSSPNDDNGYDVSDYRNIMQDFGTMADFDALLKGMHQRGIKLIMDLVVNHSSDEHEWFKQSRSSRNNPYRGYYHWWNAENGKPPYRYSLFDINHDAWKYDSLTNAYYLHFFSAKQPDLNWENPKLRHEVYDIMKFWADKGIDGFRLDAFGFAAKDTTWPAFPKGFEKNFMPYYAMQGNLHGYLQEMNKEVLNKYDVMGVSEGAGNSYEDAHNLVDANRKELNMAYAFDGVGIANAAGYSLLHFKEVFSRWDSAFETNGWLSVFLANHDQARLVSRFGNDSPAFRDVSAKLLATFIMTMRGTPYYYNGDELGMTNAGFNKITDYRDMSLLNEYQHTKDISGDLAKFLRKAQFESRDNGRTPFQWNNTLNAGFSTGNPWIKMNPNYPQINAAAQENNAASMLNYFRKVVQLRKNNLTLVYGKYTLLDKANAKIYAYTREYEGQKLLVLLNFSATTAQARITLNIANATMLLSNYTNAPAKNNLNPVISLRPYEAVVYKLQ
;
A
#
# COMPACT_ATOMS: atom_id res chain seq x y z
N MET A 1 19.86 64.09 -60.41
CA MET A 1 20.53 63.96 -59.12
C MET A 1 19.54 64.43 -58.04
N GLN A 2 18.81 63.52 -57.42
CA GLN A 2 17.92 63.86 -56.33
C GLN A 2 18.59 63.40 -55.00
N HIS A 3 18.80 64.35 -54.10
CA HIS A 3 19.30 64.14 -52.78
C HIS A 3 18.18 63.53 -51.94
N ILE A 4 18.43 62.34 -51.35
CA ILE A 4 17.55 61.73 -50.31
C ILE A 4 18.08 62.23 -48.99
N ASP A 5 17.22 62.94 -48.25
CA ASP A 5 17.48 63.48 -46.92
C ASP A 5 17.12 62.37 -45.87
N LEU A 6 18.13 61.88 -45.17
CA LEU A 6 17.98 60.89 -44.10
C LEU A 6 17.75 61.63 -42.78
N GLY A 7 16.48 61.79 -42.42
CA GLY A 7 16.07 62.33 -41.10
C GLY A 7 16.51 61.43 -39.94
N PHE A 8 17.50 61.86 -39.14
CA PHE A 8 17.89 61.25 -37.91
C PHE A 8 16.82 61.46 -36.84
N ILE A 9 16.12 60.36 -36.43
CA ILE A 9 15.25 60.40 -35.28
C ILE A 9 16.12 60.50 -34.02
N LYS A 10 16.14 61.65 -33.37
CA LYS A 10 16.72 61.79 -32.02
C LYS A 10 15.89 61.02 -31.02
N LEU A 11 16.36 59.82 -30.64
CA LEU A 11 15.80 59.11 -29.56
C LEU A 11 16.09 59.81 -28.22
N ASP A 12 15.04 60.14 -27.51
CA ASP A 12 15.12 60.81 -26.20
C ASP A 12 15.64 59.80 -25.14
N MET A 13 16.93 59.91 -24.80
CA MET A 13 17.65 59.07 -23.85
C MET A 13 16.94 58.97 -22.48
N LYS A 14 16.18 59.98 -22.06
CA LYS A 14 15.40 59.96 -20.82
C LYS A 14 14.20 59.00 -20.90
N LYS A 15 13.58 58.87 -22.07
CA LYS A 15 12.49 57.90 -22.29
C LYS A 15 13.01 56.48 -22.36
N LEU A 16 14.20 56.26 -22.90
CA LEU A 16 14.83 54.94 -22.94
C LEU A 16 15.25 54.46 -21.56
N THR A 17 15.78 55.37 -20.70
CA THR A 17 16.16 55.04 -19.32
C THR A 17 14.92 54.74 -18.44
N LEU A 18 13.81 55.46 -18.66
CA LEU A 18 12.55 55.20 -17.94
C LEU A 18 11.93 53.86 -18.35
N LEU A 19 11.96 53.51 -19.63
CA LEU A 19 11.46 52.23 -20.15
C LEU A 19 12.31 51.06 -19.66
N ALA A 20 13.64 51.21 -19.61
CA ALA A 20 14.55 50.19 -19.08
C ALA A 20 14.37 50.01 -17.56
N ALA A 21 14.17 51.09 -16.81
CA ALA A 21 13.89 51.00 -15.36
C ALA A 21 12.54 50.34 -15.07
N THR A 22 11.51 50.59 -15.89
CA THR A 22 10.19 49.94 -15.74
C THR A 22 10.23 48.46 -16.12
N LEU A 23 10.99 48.07 -17.13
CA LEU A 23 11.20 46.67 -17.50
C LEU A 23 11.99 45.90 -16.43
N LEU A 24 13.02 46.53 -15.83
CA LEU A 24 13.79 45.93 -14.74
C LEU A 24 12.95 45.77 -13.45
N THR A 25 12.10 46.75 -13.14
CA THR A 25 11.17 46.62 -11.99
C THR A 25 10.07 45.59 -12.24
N CYS A 26 9.53 45.48 -13.45
CA CYS A 26 8.60 44.41 -13.81
C CYS A 26 9.26 43.02 -13.77
N ALA A 27 10.50 42.90 -14.27
CA ALA A 27 11.24 41.64 -14.20
C ALA A 27 11.58 41.22 -12.75
N ALA A 28 11.96 42.18 -11.90
CA ALA A 28 12.20 41.95 -10.48
C ALA A 28 10.91 41.60 -9.72
N LEU A 29 9.79 42.24 -10.03
CA LEU A 29 8.46 41.88 -9.50
C LEU A 29 8.02 40.49 -10.00
N CYS A 30 8.22 40.15 -11.26
CA CYS A 30 7.96 38.80 -11.79
C CYS A 30 8.84 37.75 -11.12
N GLN A 31 10.12 38.04 -10.84
CA GLN A 31 11.00 37.12 -10.09
C GLN A 31 10.61 37.02 -8.62
N LEU A 32 10.17 38.10 -7.94
CA LEU A 32 9.60 38.04 -6.59
C LEU A 32 8.26 37.26 -6.55
N PHE A 33 7.39 37.46 -7.54
CA PHE A 33 6.16 36.65 -7.66
C PHE A 33 6.45 35.19 -8.02
N ALA A 34 7.50 34.87 -8.76
CA ALA A 34 7.94 33.51 -9.03
C ALA A 34 8.60 32.84 -7.80
N GLN A 35 9.25 33.62 -6.93
CA GLN A 35 9.84 33.11 -5.69
C GLN A 35 8.84 32.95 -4.53
N THR A 36 7.66 33.59 -4.59
CA THR A 36 6.65 33.49 -3.53
C THR A 36 5.57 32.44 -3.78
N ASN A 37 5.55 31.80 -4.92
CA ASN A 37 4.63 30.70 -5.25
C ASN A 37 5.38 29.39 -5.51
N THR A 38 6.31 28.98 -4.65
CA THR A 38 6.50 27.57 -4.41
C THR A 38 5.27 27.11 -3.61
N VAL A 39 4.18 26.80 -4.34
CA VAL A 39 3.08 26.01 -3.76
C VAL A 39 3.77 24.81 -3.16
N ASN A 40 3.75 24.68 -1.85
CA ASN A 40 4.19 23.47 -1.17
C ASN A 40 3.24 22.38 -1.64
N GLU A 41 3.60 21.65 -2.69
CA GLU A 41 2.74 20.66 -3.35
C GLU A 41 2.35 19.54 -2.38
N GLY A 42 3.14 19.34 -1.33
CA GLY A 42 2.80 18.49 -0.21
C GLY A 42 1.46 18.85 0.44
N ASN A 43 1.12 20.14 0.48
CA ASN A 43 -0.13 20.65 1.07
C ASN A 43 -1.26 20.90 0.06
N SER A 44 -1.03 20.70 -1.25
CA SER A 44 -2.11 20.79 -2.24
C SER A 44 -3.17 19.73 -1.96
N ARG A 45 -4.44 20.17 -1.84
CA ARG A 45 -5.56 19.27 -1.55
C ARG A 45 -5.83 18.36 -2.76
N LYS A 46 -5.90 17.07 -2.49
CA LYS A 46 -6.21 16.02 -3.47
C LYS A 46 -7.10 14.97 -2.80
N TRP A 47 -8.07 14.44 -3.54
CA TRP A 47 -8.99 13.45 -3.01
C TRP A 47 -8.25 12.24 -2.41
N TRP A 48 -7.23 11.73 -3.08
CA TRP A 48 -6.46 10.57 -2.64
C TRP A 48 -5.57 10.84 -1.41
N LYS A 49 -5.18 12.11 -1.13
CA LYS A 49 -4.50 12.48 0.11
C LYS A 49 -5.45 12.47 1.31
N GLU A 50 -6.69 12.89 1.09
CA GLU A 50 -7.72 13.03 2.14
C GLU A 50 -8.48 11.73 2.36
N SER A 51 -8.40 10.78 1.43
CA SER A 51 -9.09 9.49 1.49
C SER A 51 -8.56 8.58 2.59
N ILE A 52 -9.45 7.73 3.07
CA ILE A 52 -9.15 6.52 3.83
C ILE A 52 -9.47 5.34 2.90
N ILE A 53 -8.46 4.53 2.63
CA ILE A 53 -8.55 3.42 1.67
C ILE A 53 -8.70 2.11 2.44
N TYR A 54 -9.72 1.34 2.08
CA TYR A 54 -10.00 0.03 2.64
C TYR A 54 -9.62 -1.06 1.65
N GLN A 55 -8.67 -1.91 2.01
CA GLN A 55 -8.26 -3.03 1.19
C GLN A 55 -9.20 -4.21 1.38
N ILE A 56 -9.73 -4.75 0.30
CA ILE A 56 -10.52 -5.98 0.28
C ILE A 56 -9.76 -7.08 -0.45
N TYR A 57 -9.59 -8.22 0.23
CA TYR A 57 -9.14 -9.48 -0.35
C TYR A 57 -10.38 -10.29 -0.74
N PRO A 58 -10.79 -10.31 -2.02
CA PRO A 58 -12.11 -10.79 -2.46
C PRO A 58 -12.40 -12.21 -2.01
N ARG A 59 -11.47 -13.12 -2.23
CA ARG A 59 -11.54 -14.55 -1.93
C ARG A 59 -11.94 -14.86 -0.48
N SER A 60 -11.66 -13.94 0.46
CA SER A 60 -11.93 -14.10 1.89
C SER A 60 -12.93 -13.10 2.47
N PHE A 61 -13.59 -12.27 1.63
CA PHE A 61 -14.46 -11.23 2.17
C PHE A 61 -15.89 -11.72 2.42
N LYS A 62 -16.56 -12.23 1.39
CA LYS A 62 -17.90 -12.82 1.50
C LYS A 62 -18.18 -13.70 0.27
N ASP A 63 -18.52 -14.94 0.52
CA ASP A 63 -19.01 -15.89 -0.47
C ASP A 63 -20.54 -15.77 -0.58
N SER A 64 -21.05 -15.65 -1.81
CA SER A 64 -22.48 -15.48 -2.09
C SER A 64 -23.15 -16.73 -2.62
N ASP A 65 -22.43 -17.70 -3.20
CA ASP A 65 -22.99 -18.89 -3.87
C ASP A 65 -22.69 -20.21 -3.14
N GLY A 66 -21.80 -20.18 -2.13
CA GLY A 66 -21.54 -21.31 -1.24
C GLY A 66 -20.46 -22.26 -1.73
N ASP A 67 -19.61 -21.83 -2.65
CA ASP A 67 -18.46 -22.61 -3.14
C ASP A 67 -17.25 -22.59 -2.19
N GLY A 68 -17.27 -21.71 -1.19
CA GLY A 68 -16.21 -21.53 -0.19
C GLY A 68 -15.22 -20.42 -0.53
N VAL A 69 -15.39 -19.73 -1.66
CA VAL A 69 -14.57 -18.62 -2.12
C VAL A 69 -15.41 -17.33 -2.11
N GLY A 70 -14.87 -16.24 -1.60
CA GLY A 70 -15.56 -14.95 -1.65
C GLY A 70 -15.56 -14.37 -3.06
N ASP A 71 -16.62 -13.64 -3.41
CA ASP A 71 -16.93 -13.21 -4.77
C ASP A 71 -17.44 -11.77 -4.84
N LEU A 72 -17.62 -11.24 -6.07
CA LEU A 72 -18.06 -9.86 -6.30
C LEU A 72 -19.49 -9.61 -5.80
N LYS A 73 -20.40 -10.58 -5.94
CA LYS A 73 -21.77 -10.47 -5.41
C LYS A 73 -21.78 -10.45 -3.89
N GLY A 74 -20.89 -11.22 -3.27
CA GLY A 74 -20.65 -11.17 -1.83
C GLY A 74 -20.20 -9.77 -1.39
N ILE A 75 -19.26 -9.15 -2.10
CA ILE A 75 -18.82 -7.77 -1.81
C ILE A 75 -19.99 -6.79 -2.01
N ILE A 76 -20.76 -6.92 -3.10
CA ILE A 76 -21.94 -6.08 -3.38
C ILE A 76 -22.93 -6.16 -2.20
N SER A 77 -23.17 -7.35 -1.64
CA SER A 77 -24.06 -7.55 -0.49
C SER A 77 -23.62 -6.83 0.78
N LYS A 78 -22.36 -6.37 0.83
CA LYS A 78 -21.72 -5.73 1.99
C LYS A 78 -21.38 -4.25 1.76
N LEU A 79 -21.79 -3.64 0.66
CA LEU A 79 -21.50 -2.24 0.34
C LEU A 79 -21.98 -1.26 1.42
N ASP A 80 -23.11 -1.54 2.07
CA ASP A 80 -23.63 -0.68 3.14
C ASP A 80 -22.77 -0.79 4.42
N TYR A 81 -22.26 -1.99 4.74
CA TYR A 81 -21.26 -2.17 5.79
C TYR A 81 -19.99 -1.36 5.47
N ILE A 82 -19.45 -1.51 4.25
CA ILE A 82 -18.26 -0.78 3.81
C ILE A 82 -18.49 0.73 3.91
N LYS A 83 -19.65 1.23 3.46
CA LYS A 83 -20.02 2.65 3.60
C LYS A 83 -20.10 3.09 5.05
N SER A 84 -20.62 2.24 5.94
CA SER A 84 -20.76 2.55 7.38
C SER A 84 -19.42 2.72 8.10
N LEU A 85 -18.32 2.18 7.55
CA LEU A 85 -16.97 2.39 8.07
C LEU A 85 -16.49 3.83 7.89
N GLY A 86 -17.11 4.58 6.95
CA GLY A 86 -16.73 5.97 6.64
C GLY A 86 -15.54 6.10 5.72
N ILE A 87 -15.14 5.03 5.03
CA ILE A 87 -14.04 5.02 4.05
C ILE A 87 -14.40 5.76 2.76
N ASP A 88 -13.40 6.14 1.98
CA ASP A 88 -13.56 6.92 0.74
C ASP A 88 -13.24 6.13 -0.51
N ALA A 89 -12.37 5.14 -0.41
CA ALA A 89 -12.00 4.27 -1.53
C ALA A 89 -11.78 2.83 -1.06
N VAL A 90 -12.02 1.88 -1.97
CA VAL A 90 -11.64 0.48 -1.83
C VAL A 90 -10.45 0.20 -2.75
N TRP A 91 -9.40 -0.42 -2.22
CA TRP A 91 -8.44 -1.15 -3.03
C TRP A 91 -8.86 -2.61 -3.07
N LEU A 92 -9.14 -3.11 -4.27
CA LEU A 92 -9.52 -4.48 -4.53
C LEU A 92 -8.31 -5.27 -5.03
N ASN A 93 -7.94 -6.34 -4.32
CA ASN A 93 -6.90 -7.26 -4.80
C ASN A 93 -7.30 -7.90 -6.14
N PRO A 94 -6.37 -8.53 -6.90
CA PRO A 94 -6.63 -8.97 -8.26
C PRO A 94 -7.88 -9.82 -8.40
N ILE A 95 -8.70 -9.46 -9.39
CA ILE A 95 -9.94 -10.17 -9.75
C ILE A 95 -9.92 -10.66 -11.19
N TYR A 96 -8.79 -10.49 -11.88
CA TYR A 96 -8.60 -10.91 -13.27
C TYR A 96 -8.62 -12.41 -13.40
N SER A 97 -8.88 -12.91 -14.63
CA SER A 97 -8.73 -14.34 -14.91
C SER A 97 -7.32 -14.82 -14.56
N SER A 98 -7.26 -15.90 -13.79
CA SER A 98 -6.01 -16.47 -13.27
C SER A 98 -6.17 -17.98 -13.07
N PRO A 99 -5.14 -18.80 -13.35
CA PRO A 99 -5.11 -20.19 -12.93
C PRO A 99 -4.94 -20.36 -11.42
N ASN A 100 -4.72 -19.25 -10.69
CA ASN A 100 -4.70 -19.20 -9.22
C ASN A 100 -3.49 -19.91 -8.58
N ASP A 101 -2.33 -19.87 -9.22
CA ASP A 101 -1.08 -20.38 -8.66
C ASP A 101 -0.65 -19.53 -7.44
N ASP A 102 -0.74 -18.18 -7.56
CA ASP A 102 -0.46 -17.21 -6.50
C ASP A 102 -1.70 -16.36 -6.17
N ASN A 103 -2.83 -17.01 -5.92
CA ASN A 103 -4.06 -16.38 -5.44
C ASN A 103 -4.52 -15.15 -6.27
N GLY A 104 -4.40 -15.24 -7.61
CA GLY A 104 -4.83 -14.21 -8.56
C GLY A 104 -3.71 -13.30 -9.05
N TYR A 105 -2.50 -13.37 -8.47
CA TYR A 105 -1.34 -12.59 -8.93
C TYR A 105 -0.63 -13.21 -10.15
N ASP A 106 -1.07 -14.36 -10.63
CA ASP A 106 -0.68 -15.01 -11.89
C ASP A 106 -1.78 -14.78 -12.95
N VAL A 107 -1.82 -13.58 -13.53
CA VAL A 107 -2.91 -13.12 -14.42
C VAL A 107 -2.80 -13.77 -15.81
N SER A 108 -3.85 -14.49 -16.24
CA SER A 108 -3.95 -15.11 -17.58
C SER A 108 -4.75 -14.30 -18.59
N ASP A 109 -5.66 -13.41 -18.14
CA ASP A 109 -6.36 -12.43 -18.97
C ASP A 109 -6.72 -11.19 -18.15
N TYR A 110 -6.16 -10.05 -18.52
CA TYR A 110 -6.34 -8.76 -17.83
C TYR A 110 -7.69 -8.09 -18.12
N ARG A 111 -8.47 -8.56 -19.08
CA ARG A 111 -9.75 -7.95 -19.49
C ARG A 111 -10.97 -8.77 -19.12
N ASN A 112 -10.77 -9.88 -18.39
CA ASN A 112 -11.83 -10.73 -17.87
C ASN A 112 -11.74 -10.91 -16.37
N ILE A 113 -12.88 -11.22 -15.75
CA ILE A 113 -12.99 -11.55 -14.33
C ILE A 113 -12.75 -13.05 -14.15
N MET A 114 -12.01 -13.41 -13.09
CA MET A 114 -11.82 -14.80 -12.68
C MET A 114 -13.18 -15.45 -12.39
N GLN A 115 -13.40 -16.65 -12.88
CA GLN A 115 -14.67 -17.35 -12.78
C GLN A 115 -15.15 -17.49 -11.32
N ASP A 116 -14.26 -17.78 -10.38
CA ASP A 116 -14.55 -17.87 -8.94
C ASP A 116 -15.11 -16.55 -8.38
N PHE A 117 -14.79 -15.41 -9.00
CA PHE A 117 -15.23 -14.11 -8.53
C PHE A 117 -16.49 -13.60 -9.22
N GLY A 118 -16.93 -14.24 -10.31
CA GLY A 118 -18.13 -13.87 -11.02
C GLY A 118 -17.86 -13.40 -12.45
N THR A 119 -18.61 -12.40 -12.90
CA THR A 119 -18.62 -11.93 -14.29
C THR A 119 -18.27 -10.45 -14.40
N MET A 120 -18.02 -9.97 -15.64
CA MET A 120 -17.87 -8.55 -15.93
C MET A 120 -19.13 -7.74 -15.57
N ALA A 121 -20.31 -8.32 -15.69
CA ALA A 121 -21.56 -7.68 -15.27
C ALA A 121 -21.64 -7.50 -13.75
N ASP A 122 -21.10 -8.46 -12.99
CA ASP A 122 -20.99 -8.35 -11.52
C ASP A 122 -19.97 -7.26 -11.14
N PHE A 123 -18.86 -7.13 -11.88
CA PHE A 123 -17.92 -6.02 -11.70
C PHE A 123 -18.57 -4.65 -11.98
N ASP A 124 -19.29 -4.52 -13.08
CA ASP A 124 -19.99 -3.28 -13.44
C ASP A 124 -21.04 -2.91 -12.36
N ALA A 125 -21.74 -3.90 -11.81
CA ALA A 125 -22.66 -3.71 -10.69
C ALA A 125 -21.95 -3.28 -9.40
N LEU A 126 -20.79 -3.88 -9.09
CA LEU A 126 -19.97 -3.51 -7.94
C LEU A 126 -19.49 -2.06 -8.05
N LEU A 127 -18.88 -1.69 -9.17
CA LEU A 127 -18.36 -0.34 -9.42
C LEU A 127 -19.47 0.71 -9.30
N LYS A 128 -20.61 0.47 -9.96
CA LYS A 128 -21.80 1.32 -9.86
C LYS A 128 -22.29 1.44 -8.41
N GLY A 129 -22.37 0.32 -7.69
CA GLY A 129 -22.82 0.29 -6.30
C GLY A 129 -21.89 1.05 -5.35
N MET A 130 -20.58 1.01 -5.59
CA MET A 130 -19.58 1.81 -4.86
C MET A 130 -19.74 3.29 -5.15
N HIS A 131 -19.79 3.69 -6.43
CA HIS A 131 -19.93 5.09 -6.83
C HIS A 131 -21.23 5.72 -6.33
N GLN A 132 -22.34 4.99 -6.33
CA GLN A 132 -23.61 5.46 -5.73
C GLN A 132 -23.50 5.78 -4.24
N ARG A 133 -22.52 5.19 -3.55
CA ARG A 133 -22.22 5.44 -2.13
C ARG A 133 -21.10 6.44 -1.94
N GLY A 134 -20.57 7.02 -3.02
CA GLY A 134 -19.41 7.90 -2.99
C GLY A 134 -18.12 7.19 -2.57
N ILE A 135 -17.99 5.90 -2.88
CA ILE A 135 -16.80 5.09 -2.66
C ILE A 135 -16.09 4.90 -3.99
N LYS A 136 -14.81 5.23 -4.05
CA LYS A 136 -13.94 5.06 -5.22
C LYS A 136 -13.37 3.65 -5.28
N LEU A 137 -13.00 3.19 -6.48
CA LEU A 137 -12.40 1.87 -6.69
C LEU A 137 -10.99 1.98 -7.25
N ILE A 138 -10.03 1.38 -6.54
CA ILE A 138 -8.64 1.21 -6.95
C ILE A 138 -8.42 -0.27 -7.26
N MET A 139 -7.98 -0.58 -8.48
CA MET A 139 -7.68 -1.95 -8.89
C MET A 139 -6.20 -2.27 -8.76
N ASP A 140 -5.90 -3.51 -8.45
CA ASP A 140 -4.53 -4.02 -8.51
C ASP A 140 -4.08 -4.17 -9.97
N LEU A 141 -2.88 -3.76 -10.33
CA LEU A 141 -2.31 -3.87 -11.67
C LEU A 141 -1.03 -4.71 -11.59
N VAL A 142 -1.14 -5.99 -11.94
CA VAL A 142 -0.04 -6.96 -11.87
C VAL A 142 0.64 -7.02 -13.23
N VAL A 143 1.68 -6.23 -13.43
CA VAL A 143 2.35 -6.08 -14.74
C VAL A 143 3.87 -6.15 -14.68
N ASN A 144 4.46 -6.60 -13.55
CA ASN A 144 5.83 -7.07 -13.54
C ASN A 144 5.96 -8.42 -14.26
N HIS A 145 4.94 -9.26 -14.15
CA HIS A 145 4.85 -10.61 -14.71
C HIS A 145 3.42 -10.90 -15.18
N SER A 146 3.20 -11.98 -15.88
CA SER A 146 1.89 -12.56 -16.17
C SER A 146 1.87 -14.02 -15.74
N SER A 147 0.72 -14.70 -15.88
CA SER A 147 0.68 -16.15 -15.83
C SER A 147 1.43 -16.77 -17.01
N ASP A 148 2.02 -17.95 -16.82
CA ASP A 148 2.51 -18.81 -17.91
C ASP A 148 1.36 -19.34 -18.80
N GLU A 149 0.12 -19.20 -18.34
CA GLU A 149 -1.10 -19.49 -19.10
C GLU A 149 -1.65 -18.27 -19.85
N HIS A 150 -1.05 -17.08 -19.72
CA HIS A 150 -1.41 -15.92 -20.53
C HIS A 150 -1.10 -16.16 -22.00
N GLU A 151 -1.98 -15.71 -22.88
CA GLU A 151 -1.80 -15.91 -24.34
C GLU A 151 -0.46 -15.35 -24.84
N TRP A 152 -0.02 -14.22 -24.31
CA TRP A 152 1.29 -13.65 -24.65
C TRP A 152 2.43 -14.63 -24.37
N PHE A 153 2.40 -15.34 -23.23
CA PHE A 153 3.46 -16.29 -22.89
C PHE A 153 3.36 -17.56 -23.74
N LYS A 154 2.16 -18.09 -23.96
CA LYS A 154 1.94 -19.25 -24.86
C LYS A 154 2.49 -18.98 -26.26
N GLN A 155 2.21 -17.80 -26.81
CA GLN A 155 2.77 -17.36 -28.07
C GLN A 155 4.29 -17.16 -28.00
N SER A 156 4.79 -16.47 -26.98
CA SER A 156 6.22 -16.20 -26.77
C SER A 156 7.07 -17.46 -26.73
N ARG A 157 6.58 -18.52 -26.07
CA ARG A 157 7.29 -19.80 -25.97
C ARG A 157 7.09 -20.73 -27.17
N SER A 158 6.14 -20.46 -28.05
CA SER A 158 5.83 -21.34 -29.18
C SER A 158 6.96 -21.39 -30.23
N SER A 159 7.68 -20.27 -30.41
CA SER A 159 8.79 -20.16 -31.34
C SER A 159 9.68 -18.96 -30.99
N ARG A 160 11.01 -19.09 -31.24
CA ARG A 160 11.96 -17.97 -31.11
C ARG A 160 11.67 -16.80 -32.05
N ASN A 161 10.95 -17.05 -33.17
CA ASN A 161 10.59 -16.05 -34.17
C ASN A 161 9.16 -15.54 -34.00
N ASN A 162 8.44 -15.94 -32.94
CA ASN A 162 7.10 -15.48 -32.69
C ASN A 162 7.10 -13.96 -32.35
N PRO A 163 6.16 -13.15 -32.86
CA PRO A 163 6.07 -11.71 -32.54
C PRO A 163 6.02 -11.37 -31.06
N TYR A 164 5.51 -12.29 -30.22
CA TYR A 164 5.44 -12.15 -28.78
C TYR A 164 6.72 -12.56 -28.05
N ARG A 165 7.74 -13.11 -28.76
CA ARG A 165 8.97 -13.60 -28.12
C ARG A 165 9.60 -12.54 -27.22
N GLY A 166 9.67 -11.30 -27.68
CA GLY A 166 10.24 -10.19 -26.94
C GLY A 166 9.36 -9.58 -25.83
N TYR A 167 8.18 -10.16 -25.53
CA TYR A 167 7.34 -9.72 -24.41
C TYR A 167 7.85 -10.21 -23.05
N TYR A 168 8.74 -11.23 -23.06
CA TYR A 168 9.35 -11.83 -21.88
C TYR A 168 10.86 -11.85 -22.01
N HIS A 169 11.55 -12.02 -20.90
CA HIS A 169 13.00 -12.16 -20.88
C HIS A 169 13.40 -13.61 -21.13
N TRP A 170 14.18 -13.82 -22.17
CA TRP A 170 14.67 -15.14 -22.57
C TRP A 170 16.18 -15.19 -22.66
N TRP A 171 16.77 -16.31 -22.26
CA TRP A 171 18.17 -16.63 -22.41
C TRP A 171 18.33 -17.91 -23.22
N ASN A 172 18.99 -17.85 -24.37
CA ASN A 172 19.20 -19.03 -25.22
C ASN A 172 20.20 -19.98 -24.58
N ALA A 173 19.89 -21.29 -24.54
CA ALA A 173 20.72 -22.31 -23.89
C ALA A 173 22.07 -22.51 -24.58
N GLU A 174 22.19 -22.11 -25.85
CA GLU A 174 23.48 -22.13 -26.60
C GLU A 174 24.52 -21.19 -25.97
N ASN A 175 24.09 -20.17 -25.24
CA ASN A 175 24.96 -19.24 -24.49
C ASN A 175 25.42 -19.81 -23.14
N GLY A 176 25.14 -21.10 -22.86
CA GLY A 176 25.35 -21.70 -21.55
C GLY A 176 24.23 -21.38 -20.56
N LYS A 177 24.45 -21.60 -19.26
CA LYS A 177 23.50 -21.21 -18.22
C LYS A 177 23.47 -19.70 -18.07
N PRO A 178 22.27 -19.10 -17.83
CA PRO A 178 22.17 -17.66 -17.52
C PRO A 178 22.87 -17.35 -16.19
N PRO A 179 23.30 -16.09 -15.97
CA PRO A 179 23.79 -15.65 -14.66
C PRO A 179 22.71 -15.86 -13.59
N TYR A 180 23.10 -16.43 -12.45
CA TYR A 180 22.16 -16.73 -11.36
C TYR A 180 21.34 -15.50 -10.95
N ARG A 181 20.05 -15.72 -10.80
CA ARG A 181 19.06 -14.79 -10.22
C ARG A 181 18.26 -15.53 -9.16
N TYR A 182 18.04 -14.86 -8.03
CA TYR A 182 17.25 -15.38 -6.94
C TYR A 182 15.75 -15.26 -7.24
N SER A 183 15.00 -16.34 -7.09
CA SER A 183 13.53 -16.32 -7.13
C SER A 183 12.97 -16.26 -5.71
N LEU A 184 11.95 -15.43 -5.50
CA LEU A 184 11.28 -15.28 -4.21
C LEU A 184 10.43 -16.50 -3.85
N PHE A 185 9.87 -17.19 -4.86
CA PHE A 185 8.86 -18.23 -4.64
C PHE A 185 9.25 -19.60 -5.20
N ASP A 186 10.30 -19.72 -6.00
CA ASP A 186 10.74 -21.02 -6.52
C ASP A 186 11.38 -21.87 -5.42
N ILE A 187 11.09 -23.17 -5.42
CA ILE A 187 11.60 -24.12 -4.41
C ILE A 187 13.14 -24.21 -4.38
N ASN A 188 13.80 -23.97 -5.53
CA ASN A 188 15.26 -24.00 -5.65
C ASN A 188 15.86 -22.60 -5.61
N HIS A 189 15.03 -21.56 -5.44
CA HIS A 189 15.43 -20.15 -5.46
C HIS A 189 16.14 -19.72 -6.76
N ASP A 190 15.93 -20.42 -7.89
CA ASP A 190 16.46 -20.03 -9.19
C ASP A 190 15.38 -19.34 -10.02
N ALA A 191 15.65 -18.12 -10.45
CA ALA A 191 14.71 -17.33 -11.24
C ALA A 191 14.75 -17.63 -12.74
N TRP A 192 15.50 -18.65 -13.18
CA TRP A 192 15.54 -19.05 -14.57
C TRP A 192 14.98 -20.46 -14.78
N LYS A 193 13.88 -20.56 -15.51
CA LYS A 193 13.26 -21.83 -15.85
C LYS A 193 13.58 -22.24 -17.27
N TYR A 194 14.14 -23.44 -17.43
CA TYR A 194 14.41 -24.00 -18.76
C TYR A 194 13.12 -24.41 -19.47
N ASP A 195 12.97 -23.98 -20.71
CA ASP A 195 11.90 -24.36 -21.64
C ASP A 195 12.47 -25.18 -22.78
N SER A 196 12.12 -26.47 -22.79
CA SER A 196 12.62 -27.43 -23.81
C SER A 196 12.05 -27.16 -25.20
N LEU A 197 10.90 -26.48 -25.32
CA LEU A 197 10.25 -26.25 -26.61
C LEU A 197 11.10 -25.35 -27.52
N THR A 198 11.74 -24.34 -26.93
CA THR A 198 12.58 -23.41 -27.68
C THR A 198 14.05 -23.46 -27.30
N ASN A 199 14.46 -24.42 -26.47
CA ASN A 199 15.82 -24.57 -25.95
C ASN A 199 16.36 -23.26 -25.37
N ALA A 200 15.60 -22.66 -24.40
CA ALA A 200 15.92 -21.40 -23.78
C ALA A 200 15.43 -21.36 -22.34
N TYR A 201 15.94 -20.41 -21.56
CA TYR A 201 15.46 -20.13 -20.21
C TYR A 201 14.62 -18.87 -20.22
N TYR A 202 13.51 -18.83 -19.47
CA TYR A 202 12.77 -17.60 -19.20
C TYR A 202 12.96 -17.15 -17.76
N LEU A 203 12.89 -15.83 -17.55
CA LEU A 203 13.03 -15.22 -16.23
C LEU A 203 11.71 -15.23 -15.48
N HIS A 204 11.77 -15.50 -14.16
CA HIS A 204 10.66 -15.35 -13.22
C HIS A 204 11.18 -14.99 -11.83
N PHE A 205 10.99 -13.76 -11.37
CA PHE A 205 11.42 -13.37 -10.02
C PHE A 205 10.56 -13.98 -8.93
N PHE A 206 9.31 -14.31 -9.25
CA PHE A 206 8.36 -15.02 -8.39
C PHE A 206 8.26 -16.50 -8.75
N SER A 207 7.08 -17.07 -8.85
CA SER A 207 6.88 -18.46 -9.26
C SER A 207 7.31 -18.70 -10.71
N ALA A 208 7.74 -19.93 -11.01
CA ALA A 208 7.96 -20.36 -12.39
C ALA A 208 6.70 -20.23 -13.28
N LYS A 209 5.52 -20.11 -12.68
CA LYS A 209 4.26 -19.84 -13.38
C LYS A 209 3.96 -18.34 -13.55
N GLN A 210 4.89 -17.48 -13.14
CA GLN A 210 4.80 -16.01 -13.24
C GLN A 210 5.99 -15.46 -14.04
N PRO A 211 6.08 -15.73 -15.37
CA PRO A 211 7.17 -15.24 -16.23
C PRO A 211 7.20 -13.71 -16.27
N ASP A 212 8.37 -13.12 -16.08
CA ASP A 212 8.60 -11.70 -16.03
C ASP A 212 8.46 -11.02 -17.39
N LEU A 213 7.68 -9.95 -17.44
CA LEU A 213 7.44 -9.14 -18.62
C LEU A 213 8.64 -8.26 -18.96
N ASN A 214 8.95 -8.13 -20.25
CA ASN A 214 10.05 -7.33 -20.77
C ASN A 214 9.60 -5.88 -21.06
N TRP A 215 9.71 -5.00 -20.10
CA TRP A 215 9.33 -3.59 -20.21
C TRP A 215 10.23 -2.76 -21.15
N GLU A 216 11.39 -3.30 -21.57
CA GLU A 216 12.19 -2.69 -22.65
C GLU A 216 11.43 -2.69 -23.99
N ASN A 217 10.49 -3.64 -24.16
CA ASN A 217 9.70 -3.74 -25.38
C ASN A 217 8.55 -2.73 -25.44
N PRO A 218 8.58 -1.72 -26.33
CA PRO A 218 7.52 -0.72 -26.41
C PRO A 218 6.16 -1.31 -26.77
N LYS A 219 6.10 -2.41 -27.54
CA LYS A 219 4.82 -3.06 -27.88
C LYS A 219 4.15 -3.61 -26.62
N LEU A 220 4.92 -4.23 -25.72
CA LEU A 220 4.39 -4.68 -24.44
C LEU A 220 3.84 -3.51 -23.62
N ARG A 221 4.60 -2.40 -23.50
CA ARG A 221 4.13 -1.23 -22.76
C ARG A 221 2.81 -0.70 -23.29
N HIS A 222 2.66 -0.62 -24.61
CA HIS A 222 1.39 -0.18 -25.21
C HIS A 222 0.22 -1.14 -24.89
N GLU A 223 0.45 -2.46 -24.93
CA GLU A 223 -0.57 -3.43 -24.49
C GLU A 223 -1.00 -3.22 -23.04
N VAL A 224 -0.04 -2.95 -22.13
CA VAL A 224 -0.35 -2.64 -20.74
C VAL A 224 -1.14 -1.34 -20.61
N TYR A 225 -0.76 -0.29 -21.36
CA TYR A 225 -1.51 0.97 -21.34
C TYR A 225 -2.92 0.80 -21.90
N ASP A 226 -3.13 -0.06 -22.87
CA ASP A 226 -4.45 -0.36 -23.41
C ASP A 226 -5.32 -1.20 -22.44
N ILE A 227 -4.69 -2.05 -21.61
CA ILE A 227 -5.35 -2.70 -20.46
C ILE A 227 -5.78 -1.64 -19.44
N MET A 228 -4.90 -0.72 -19.08
CA MET A 228 -5.22 0.34 -18.12
C MET A 228 -6.35 1.25 -18.65
N LYS A 229 -6.32 1.64 -19.92
CA LYS A 229 -7.40 2.43 -20.56
C LYS A 229 -8.73 1.68 -20.51
N PHE A 230 -8.74 0.37 -20.82
CA PHE A 230 -9.95 -0.46 -20.76
C PHE A 230 -10.64 -0.38 -19.39
N TRP A 231 -9.89 -0.45 -18.29
CA TRP A 231 -10.45 -0.33 -16.95
C TRP A 231 -10.80 1.12 -16.57
N ALA A 232 -9.99 2.09 -17.02
CA ALA A 232 -10.29 3.52 -16.82
C ALA A 232 -11.55 3.94 -17.57
N ASP A 233 -11.79 3.43 -18.80
CA ASP A 233 -13.02 3.63 -19.58
C ASP A 233 -14.26 3.04 -18.88
N LYS A 234 -14.09 1.98 -18.07
CA LYS A 234 -15.15 1.48 -17.20
C LYS A 234 -15.44 2.38 -16.00
N GLY A 235 -14.53 3.30 -15.68
CA GLY A 235 -14.72 4.30 -14.64
C GLY A 235 -14.08 3.98 -13.31
N ILE A 236 -13.06 3.12 -13.24
CA ILE A 236 -12.26 2.95 -12.00
C ILE A 236 -11.52 4.24 -11.65
N ASP A 237 -11.15 4.41 -10.39
CA ASP A 237 -10.57 5.65 -9.88
C ASP A 237 -9.06 5.59 -9.66
N GLY A 238 -8.45 4.40 -9.81
CA GLY A 238 -7.00 4.28 -9.63
C GLY A 238 -6.46 2.88 -9.81
N PHE A 239 -5.12 2.79 -9.81
CA PHE A 239 -4.36 1.54 -9.89
C PHE A 239 -3.34 1.45 -8.74
N ARG A 240 -3.24 0.27 -8.14
CA ARG A 240 -2.10 -0.14 -7.32
C ARG A 240 -1.18 -0.99 -8.18
N LEU A 241 0.04 -0.55 -8.38
CA LEU A 241 1.03 -1.22 -9.22
C LEU A 241 1.76 -2.29 -8.40
N ASP A 242 1.43 -3.55 -8.66
CA ASP A 242 2.03 -4.72 -8.02
C ASP A 242 3.47 -4.93 -8.47
N ALA A 243 4.37 -5.10 -7.50
CA ALA A 243 5.79 -5.41 -7.74
C ALA A 243 6.46 -4.56 -8.85
N PHE A 244 5.90 -3.39 -9.18
CA PHE A 244 6.33 -2.60 -10.33
C PHE A 244 7.75 -2.07 -10.19
N GLY A 245 8.26 -1.95 -8.96
CA GLY A 245 9.66 -1.65 -8.70
C GLY A 245 10.65 -2.60 -9.40
N PHE A 246 10.21 -3.81 -9.74
CA PHE A 246 10.99 -4.83 -10.45
C PHE A 246 10.73 -4.88 -11.96
N ALA A 247 9.84 -4.05 -12.51
CA ALA A 247 9.43 -4.15 -13.91
C ALA A 247 10.60 -3.92 -14.89
N ALA A 248 11.47 -2.95 -14.64
CA ALA A 248 12.68 -2.76 -15.43
C ALA A 248 13.83 -3.64 -14.92
N LYS A 249 14.56 -4.29 -15.84
CA LYS A 249 15.70 -5.14 -15.53
C LYS A 249 16.98 -4.58 -16.13
N ASP A 250 18.13 -4.90 -15.53
CA ASP A 250 19.42 -4.74 -16.19
C ASP A 250 19.61 -5.88 -17.19
N THR A 251 19.30 -5.62 -18.46
CA THR A 251 19.36 -6.62 -19.55
C THR A 251 20.78 -6.92 -20.04
N THR A 252 21.80 -6.30 -19.44
CA THR A 252 23.19 -6.73 -19.65
C THR A 252 23.53 -8.01 -18.88
N TRP A 253 22.65 -8.38 -17.95
CA TRP A 253 22.73 -9.59 -17.12
C TRP A 253 24.07 -9.73 -16.39
N PRO A 254 24.53 -8.74 -15.63
CA PRO A 254 25.79 -8.83 -14.92
C PRO A 254 25.73 -9.94 -13.85
N ALA A 255 26.88 -10.51 -13.53
CA ALA A 255 26.99 -11.40 -12.37
C ALA A 255 26.82 -10.58 -11.09
N PHE A 256 25.96 -11.03 -10.18
CA PHE A 256 25.79 -10.40 -8.86
C PHE A 256 26.77 -10.97 -7.85
N PRO A 257 27.12 -10.21 -6.80
CA PRO A 257 27.99 -10.68 -5.74
C PRO A 257 27.43 -11.92 -5.03
N LYS A 258 28.29 -12.83 -4.59
CA LYS A 258 27.87 -14.01 -3.81
C LYS A 258 27.15 -13.55 -2.53
N GLY A 259 25.97 -14.10 -2.27
CA GLY A 259 25.15 -13.80 -1.10
C GLY A 259 24.21 -12.60 -1.28
N PHE A 260 24.09 -12.07 -2.53
CA PHE A 260 23.18 -10.96 -2.84
C PHE A 260 21.72 -11.30 -2.52
N GLU A 261 21.34 -12.56 -2.57
CA GLU A 261 19.99 -13.06 -2.26
C GLU A 261 19.52 -12.72 -0.85
N LYS A 262 20.44 -12.48 0.09
CA LYS A 262 20.12 -12.03 1.46
C LYS A 262 19.63 -10.59 1.52
N ASN A 263 19.97 -9.79 0.51
CA ASN A 263 19.53 -8.42 0.32
C ASN A 263 19.45 -8.12 -1.18
N PHE A 264 18.48 -8.73 -1.86
CA PHE A 264 18.34 -8.67 -3.33
C PHE A 264 17.74 -7.34 -3.83
N MET A 265 17.04 -6.60 -2.99
CA MET A 265 16.32 -5.38 -3.37
C MET A 265 17.18 -4.36 -4.16
N PRO A 266 18.43 -4.02 -3.77
CA PRO A 266 19.26 -3.09 -4.52
C PRO A 266 19.63 -3.55 -5.94
N TYR A 267 19.50 -4.84 -6.22
CA TYR A 267 19.81 -5.43 -7.52
C TYR A 267 18.58 -5.61 -8.41
N TYR A 268 17.38 -5.61 -7.82
CA TYR A 268 16.13 -5.90 -8.53
C TYR A 268 15.23 -4.67 -8.65
N ALA A 269 15.14 -3.88 -7.59
CA ALA A 269 14.25 -2.73 -7.56
C ALA A 269 14.90 -1.50 -8.18
N MET A 270 14.09 -0.69 -8.87
CA MET A 270 14.46 0.61 -9.42
C MET A 270 15.58 0.56 -10.47
N GLN A 271 15.65 -0.55 -11.21
CA GLN A 271 16.67 -0.75 -12.23
C GLN A 271 16.29 -0.12 -13.59
N GLY A 272 17.26 -0.06 -14.51
CA GLY A 272 17.06 0.30 -15.91
C GLY A 272 16.33 1.62 -16.11
N ASN A 273 15.36 1.66 -17.04
CA ASN A 273 14.59 2.84 -17.38
C ASN A 273 13.20 2.89 -16.69
N LEU A 274 13.07 2.36 -15.47
CA LEU A 274 11.80 2.29 -14.74
C LEU A 274 11.07 3.63 -14.68
N HIS A 275 11.79 4.70 -14.32
CA HIS A 275 11.22 6.04 -14.24
C HIS A 275 10.70 6.55 -15.59
N GLY A 276 11.41 6.24 -16.68
CA GLY A 276 10.94 6.57 -18.05
C GLY A 276 9.63 5.85 -18.38
N TYR A 277 9.48 4.59 -17.96
CA TYR A 277 8.23 3.84 -18.18
C TYR A 277 7.08 4.36 -17.33
N LEU A 278 7.34 4.79 -16.11
CA LEU A 278 6.32 5.43 -15.24
C LEU A 278 5.88 6.78 -15.79
N GLN A 279 6.80 7.60 -16.32
CA GLN A 279 6.47 8.87 -16.97
C GLN A 279 5.66 8.65 -18.24
N GLU A 280 6.01 7.63 -19.05
CA GLU A 280 5.23 7.23 -20.22
C GLU A 280 3.82 6.77 -19.80
N MET A 281 3.70 5.90 -18.79
CA MET A 281 2.42 5.46 -18.23
C MET A 281 1.57 6.62 -17.74
N ASN A 282 2.16 7.56 -17.01
CA ASN A 282 1.47 8.75 -16.51
C ASN A 282 0.92 9.58 -17.67
N LYS A 283 1.75 9.86 -18.68
CA LYS A 283 1.37 10.61 -19.86
C LYS A 283 0.29 9.93 -20.67
N GLU A 284 0.40 8.60 -20.87
CA GLU A 284 -0.51 7.84 -21.73
C GLU A 284 -1.82 7.47 -21.05
N VAL A 285 -1.85 7.34 -19.72
CA VAL A 285 -3.03 6.88 -18.97
C VAL A 285 -3.35 7.77 -17.77
N LEU A 286 -2.52 7.76 -16.72
CA LEU A 286 -2.92 8.30 -15.41
C LEU A 286 -3.38 9.75 -15.47
N ASN A 287 -2.64 10.61 -16.18
CA ASN A 287 -2.98 12.01 -16.31
C ASN A 287 -4.16 12.27 -17.27
N LYS A 288 -4.37 11.41 -18.28
CA LYS A 288 -5.48 11.57 -19.23
C LYS A 288 -6.83 11.24 -18.62
N TYR A 289 -6.87 10.25 -17.74
CA TYR A 289 -8.09 9.74 -17.10
C TYR A 289 -8.32 10.28 -15.69
N ASP A 290 -7.39 11.11 -15.16
CA ASP A 290 -7.41 11.59 -13.78
C ASP A 290 -7.54 10.45 -12.74
N VAL A 291 -6.91 9.32 -13.02
CA VAL A 291 -6.86 8.15 -12.13
C VAL A 291 -5.60 8.15 -11.29
N MET A 292 -5.72 7.80 -10.01
CA MET A 292 -4.56 7.76 -9.14
C MET A 292 -3.70 6.51 -9.38
N GLY A 293 -2.38 6.65 -9.20
CA GLY A 293 -1.43 5.54 -9.18
C GLY A 293 -0.70 5.44 -7.84
N VAL A 294 -0.60 4.23 -7.28
CA VAL A 294 0.21 3.95 -6.09
C VAL A 294 1.16 2.79 -6.38
N SER A 295 2.44 2.96 -6.03
CA SER A 295 3.46 1.91 -6.14
C SER A 295 3.42 0.99 -4.93
N GLU A 296 3.49 -0.32 -5.17
CA GLU A 296 3.96 -1.25 -4.16
C GLU A 296 5.47 -1.06 -3.97
N GLY A 297 5.84 -0.56 -2.78
CA GLY A 297 7.22 -0.21 -2.47
C GLY A 297 7.61 1.21 -2.88
N ALA A 298 8.47 1.79 -2.08
CA ALA A 298 9.00 3.14 -2.23
C ALA A 298 10.47 3.15 -2.72
N GLY A 299 10.94 2.04 -3.29
CA GLY A 299 12.33 1.88 -3.71
C GLY A 299 13.28 1.52 -2.55
N ASN A 300 14.57 1.71 -2.76
CA ASN A 300 15.63 1.35 -1.82
C ASN A 300 16.10 2.53 -0.95
N SER A 301 15.61 3.73 -1.23
CA SER A 301 16.04 4.98 -0.59
C SER A 301 14.92 6.03 -0.58
N TYR A 302 15.09 7.09 0.23
CA TYR A 302 14.20 8.26 0.17
C TYR A 302 14.24 8.96 -1.19
N GLU A 303 15.39 8.92 -1.87
CA GLU A 303 15.53 9.48 -3.22
C GLU A 303 14.70 8.70 -4.23
N ASP A 304 14.74 7.37 -4.18
CA ASP A 304 13.86 6.53 -5.02
C ASP A 304 12.39 6.86 -4.79
N ALA A 305 12.01 6.99 -3.51
CA ALA A 305 10.64 7.33 -3.15
C ALA A 305 10.22 8.71 -3.67
N HIS A 306 11.08 9.73 -3.58
CA HIS A 306 10.84 11.05 -4.16
C HIS A 306 10.73 10.98 -5.68
N ASN A 307 11.61 10.21 -6.33
CA ASN A 307 11.54 9.99 -7.78
C ASN A 307 10.20 9.39 -8.21
N LEU A 308 9.61 8.51 -7.40
CA LEU A 308 8.30 7.90 -7.69
C LEU A 308 7.12 8.86 -7.49
N VAL A 309 7.15 9.73 -6.46
CA VAL A 309 5.92 10.38 -5.97
C VAL A 309 5.96 11.91 -5.92
N ASP A 310 7.09 12.55 -6.22
CA ASP A 310 7.14 14.02 -6.32
C ASP A 310 6.33 14.49 -7.53
N ALA A 311 5.47 15.47 -7.34
CA ALA A 311 4.50 15.88 -8.36
C ALA A 311 5.16 16.38 -9.67
N ASN A 312 6.34 17.00 -9.58
CA ASN A 312 7.13 17.45 -10.74
C ASN A 312 7.71 16.28 -11.56
N ARG A 313 7.81 15.10 -10.98
CA ARG A 313 8.28 13.88 -11.65
C ARG A 313 7.27 13.35 -12.66
N LYS A 314 5.97 13.56 -12.42
CA LYS A 314 4.87 13.05 -13.25
C LYS A 314 4.96 11.52 -13.43
N GLU A 315 5.11 10.83 -12.33
CA GLU A 315 5.12 9.38 -12.26
C GLU A 315 3.86 8.90 -11.53
N LEU A 316 3.92 8.68 -10.22
CA LEU A 316 2.81 8.19 -9.42
C LEU A 316 2.36 9.23 -8.38
N ASN A 317 1.24 8.96 -7.70
CA ASN A 317 0.68 9.84 -6.70
C ASN A 317 1.17 9.52 -5.28
N MET A 318 1.45 8.24 -5.00
CA MET A 318 1.98 7.79 -3.71
C MET A 318 2.70 6.43 -3.84
N ALA A 319 3.38 6.02 -2.76
CA ALA A 319 4.05 4.74 -2.65
C ALA A 319 3.86 4.13 -1.25
N TYR A 320 4.07 2.82 -1.13
CA TYR A 320 4.09 2.12 0.15
C TYR A 320 5.49 2.10 0.74
N ALA A 321 5.66 2.68 1.93
CA ALA A 321 6.90 2.57 2.70
C ALA A 321 6.84 1.30 3.56
N PHE A 322 7.51 0.23 3.14
CA PHE A 322 7.48 -1.06 3.83
C PHE A 322 8.31 -1.11 5.11
N ASP A 323 9.24 -0.18 5.33
CA ASP A 323 10.11 -0.16 6.51
C ASP A 323 9.32 -0.25 7.83
N GLY A 324 8.18 0.47 7.91
CA GLY A 324 7.31 0.45 9.07
C GLY A 324 6.61 -0.89 9.28
N VAL A 325 6.29 -1.60 8.19
CA VAL A 325 5.58 -2.89 8.22
C VAL A 325 6.52 -4.03 8.59
N GLY A 326 7.76 -3.99 8.10
CA GLY A 326 8.78 -5.03 8.34
C GLY A 326 9.35 -5.08 9.75
N ILE A 327 9.07 -4.10 10.61
CA ILE A 327 9.66 -3.99 11.96
C ILE A 327 9.23 -5.14 12.88
N ALA A 328 7.95 -5.54 12.85
CA ALA A 328 7.40 -6.54 13.75
C ALA A 328 7.62 -7.96 13.22
N ASN A 329 8.21 -8.81 14.04
CA ASN A 329 8.44 -10.23 13.78
C ASN A 329 8.11 -11.07 15.03
N ALA A 330 8.32 -12.39 14.96
CA ALA A 330 8.02 -13.30 16.07
C ALA A 330 8.78 -13.02 17.37
N ALA A 331 9.88 -12.26 17.32
CA ALA A 331 10.63 -11.82 18.50
C ALA A 331 10.11 -10.49 19.09
N GLY A 332 9.09 -9.89 18.47
CA GLY A 332 8.56 -8.56 18.80
C GLY A 332 9.24 -7.44 18.02
N TYR A 333 9.10 -6.21 18.51
CA TYR A 333 9.71 -5.03 17.89
C TYR A 333 10.09 -3.96 18.92
N SER A 334 10.97 -3.05 18.53
CA SER A 334 11.36 -1.88 19.33
C SER A 334 10.48 -0.68 19.02
N LEU A 335 9.78 -0.13 20.01
CA LEU A 335 9.03 1.12 19.83
C LEU A 335 9.95 2.30 19.48
N LEU A 336 11.18 2.33 19.98
CA LEU A 336 12.14 3.38 19.63
C LEU A 336 12.48 3.32 18.14
N HIS A 337 12.73 2.14 17.59
CA HIS A 337 12.96 1.96 16.17
C HIS A 337 11.71 2.27 15.34
N PHE A 338 10.54 1.85 15.79
CA PHE A 338 9.26 2.18 15.15
C PHE A 338 9.07 3.71 15.03
N LYS A 339 9.30 4.46 16.12
CA LYS A 339 9.25 5.94 16.10
C LYS A 339 10.26 6.53 15.12
N GLU A 340 11.48 6.00 15.11
CA GLU A 340 12.54 6.47 14.21
C GLU A 340 12.15 6.32 12.75
N VAL A 341 11.66 5.15 12.34
CA VAL A 341 11.24 4.87 10.95
C VAL A 341 10.14 5.84 10.52
N PHE A 342 9.05 5.94 11.27
CA PHE A 342 7.94 6.83 10.91
C PHE A 342 8.33 8.32 10.95
N SER A 343 9.21 8.73 11.86
CA SER A 343 9.70 10.12 11.90
C SER A 343 10.59 10.45 10.71
N ARG A 344 11.45 9.53 10.28
CA ARG A 344 12.32 9.72 9.10
C ARG A 344 11.49 9.84 7.82
N TRP A 345 10.51 8.96 7.62
CA TRP A 345 9.62 9.03 6.46
C TRP A 345 8.79 10.32 6.47
N ASP A 346 8.24 10.73 7.62
CA ASP A 346 7.53 12.00 7.71
C ASP A 346 8.44 13.19 7.37
N SER A 347 9.66 13.23 7.91
CA SER A 347 10.62 14.30 7.64
C SER A 347 11.04 14.35 6.17
N ALA A 348 11.26 13.20 5.54
CA ALA A 348 11.62 13.13 4.12
C ALA A 348 10.53 13.74 3.23
N PHE A 349 9.25 13.53 3.57
CA PHE A 349 8.10 13.97 2.77
C PHE A 349 7.37 15.19 3.36
N GLU A 350 8.02 16.00 4.19
CA GLU A 350 7.39 17.18 4.80
C GLU A 350 6.95 18.21 3.77
N THR A 351 7.72 18.40 2.69
CA THR A 351 7.53 19.48 1.72
C THR A 351 7.05 19.02 0.35
N ASN A 352 7.37 17.80 -0.05
CA ASN A 352 7.09 17.28 -1.39
C ASN A 352 6.81 15.77 -1.35
N GLY A 353 6.10 15.25 -2.38
CA GLY A 353 5.70 13.85 -2.44
C GLY A 353 4.59 13.48 -1.44
N TRP A 354 4.16 12.21 -1.47
CA TRP A 354 3.14 11.69 -0.57
C TRP A 354 3.24 10.18 -0.41
N LEU A 355 3.04 9.69 0.81
CA LEU A 355 3.11 8.26 1.13
C LEU A 355 1.80 7.72 1.67
N SER A 356 1.63 6.42 1.60
CA SER A 356 0.60 5.70 2.35
C SER A 356 1.03 5.48 3.81
N VAL A 357 0.05 5.27 4.69
CA VAL A 357 0.25 4.82 6.07
C VAL A 357 -0.50 3.52 6.27
N PHE A 358 0.22 2.45 6.57
CA PHE A 358 -0.36 1.13 6.83
C PHE A 358 0.57 0.30 7.71
N LEU A 359 0.04 -0.73 8.33
CA LEU A 359 0.80 -1.71 9.13
C LEU A 359 0.47 -3.16 8.78
N ALA A 360 -0.57 -3.38 7.98
CA ALA A 360 -0.98 -4.70 7.51
C ALA A 360 -1.61 -4.61 6.12
N ASN A 361 -1.51 -5.71 5.38
CA ASN A 361 -2.17 -5.98 4.11
C ASN A 361 -2.35 -7.49 3.94
N HIS A 362 -2.76 -7.96 2.76
CA HIS A 362 -2.95 -9.37 2.42
C HIS A 362 -1.66 -10.22 2.41
N ASP A 363 -0.48 -9.59 2.44
CA ASP A 363 0.84 -10.23 2.50
C ASP A 363 1.44 -10.23 3.90
N GLN A 364 0.65 -9.88 4.91
CA GLN A 364 1.07 -9.82 6.30
C GLN A 364 0.15 -10.65 7.19
N ALA A 365 0.67 -11.12 8.31
CA ALA A 365 -0.15 -11.60 9.40
C ALA A 365 -0.98 -10.45 10.02
N ARG A 366 -2.00 -10.77 10.82
CA ARG A 366 -2.96 -9.80 11.36
C ARG A 366 -2.32 -8.69 12.18
N LEU A 367 -2.81 -7.47 11.96
CA LEU A 367 -2.32 -6.23 12.56
C LEU A 367 -2.14 -6.32 14.08
N VAL A 368 -3.18 -6.73 14.79
CA VAL A 368 -3.17 -6.75 16.26
C VAL A 368 -2.23 -7.82 16.83
N SER A 369 -2.06 -8.95 16.13
CA SER A 369 -1.14 -10.03 16.54
C SER A 369 0.32 -9.64 16.33
N ARG A 370 0.63 -8.76 15.35
CA ARG A 370 1.99 -8.31 15.06
C ARG A 370 2.43 -7.11 15.89
N PHE A 371 1.60 -6.08 15.96
CA PHE A 371 1.94 -4.80 16.56
C PHE A 371 1.23 -4.50 17.88
N GLY A 372 0.16 -5.22 18.19
CA GLY A 372 -0.63 -5.07 19.39
C GLY A 372 -0.37 -6.16 20.43
N ASN A 373 -1.43 -6.55 21.07
CA ASN A 373 -1.47 -7.70 22.00
C ASN A 373 -2.82 -8.39 21.81
N ASP A 374 -2.81 -9.56 21.18
CA ASP A 374 -4.01 -10.31 20.82
C ASP A 374 -4.57 -11.18 21.94
N SER A 375 -4.00 -11.11 23.16
CA SER A 375 -4.58 -11.75 24.33
C SER A 375 -5.97 -11.18 24.62
N PRO A 376 -6.90 -11.97 25.18
CA PRO A 376 -8.25 -11.52 25.49
C PRO A 376 -8.32 -10.24 26.34
N ALA A 377 -7.35 -10.02 27.21
CA ALA A 377 -7.29 -8.85 28.10
C ALA A 377 -6.96 -7.54 27.35
N PHE A 378 -6.18 -7.59 26.28
CA PHE A 378 -5.61 -6.40 25.64
C PHE A 378 -5.93 -6.26 24.16
N ARG A 379 -6.44 -7.29 23.49
CA ARG A 379 -6.74 -7.29 22.06
C ARG A 379 -7.52 -6.06 21.63
N ASP A 380 -8.63 -5.77 22.28
CA ASP A 380 -9.53 -4.70 21.90
C ASP A 380 -8.88 -3.32 22.06
N VAL A 381 -8.24 -3.07 23.20
CA VAL A 381 -7.61 -1.76 23.45
C VAL A 381 -6.36 -1.54 22.61
N SER A 382 -5.58 -2.60 22.32
CA SER A 382 -4.40 -2.47 21.47
C SER A 382 -4.76 -2.33 19.99
N ALA A 383 -5.81 -3.00 19.50
CA ALA A 383 -6.33 -2.81 18.15
C ALA A 383 -6.81 -1.35 17.94
N LYS A 384 -7.52 -0.78 18.92
CA LYS A 384 -7.95 0.62 18.91
C LYS A 384 -6.77 1.60 18.90
N LEU A 385 -5.71 1.30 19.66
CA LEU A 385 -4.48 2.09 19.64
C LEU A 385 -3.85 2.11 18.25
N LEU A 386 -3.74 0.94 17.60
CA LEU A 386 -3.16 0.83 16.25
C LEU A 386 -4.00 1.57 15.21
N ALA A 387 -5.34 1.50 15.30
CA ALA A 387 -6.22 2.30 14.44
C ALA A 387 -6.01 3.81 14.67
N THR A 388 -5.85 4.25 15.94
CA THR A 388 -5.55 5.64 16.25
C THR A 388 -4.23 6.08 15.64
N PHE A 389 -3.18 5.26 15.73
CA PHE A 389 -1.89 5.55 15.13
C PHE A 389 -2.02 5.75 13.60
N ILE A 390 -2.59 4.78 12.88
CA ILE A 390 -2.75 4.83 11.43
C ILE A 390 -3.56 6.07 11.01
N MET A 391 -4.66 6.38 11.71
CA MET A 391 -5.55 7.49 11.35
C MET A 391 -5.03 8.87 11.76
N THR A 392 -4.02 8.96 12.62
CA THR A 392 -3.47 10.25 13.08
C THR A 392 -2.11 10.59 12.49
N MET A 393 -1.44 9.63 11.81
CA MET A 393 -0.20 9.91 11.06
C MET A 393 -0.50 10.66 9.76
N ARG A 394 0.52 11.38 9.23
CA ARG A 394 0.47 12.02 7.92
C ARG A 394 0.66 10.97 6.83
N GLY A 395 -0.07 11.12 5.73
CA GLY A 395 -0.14 10.18 4.63
C GLY A 395 -1.54 9.62 4.44
N THR A 396 -1.79 8.89 3.38
CA THR A 396 -3.09 8.25 3.11
C THR A 396 -3.19 6.93 3.87
N PRO A 397 -4.14 6.77 4.81
CA PRO A 397 -4.33 5.52 5.52
C PRO A 397 -4.85 4.41 4.61
N TYR A 398 -4.18 3.25 4.64
CA TYR A 398 -4.69 2.00 4.10
C TYR A 398 -5.02 1.06 5.25
N TYR A 399 -6.21 0.49 5.24
CA TYR A 399 -6.71 -0.37 6.29
C TYR A 399 -7.22 -1.69 5.70
N TYR A 400 -6.73 -2.81 6.23
CA TYR A 400 -7.01 -4.13 5.66
C TYR A 400 -8.28 -4.74 6.25
N ASN A 401 -9.09 -5.42 5.43
CA ASN A 401 -10.34 -6.02 5.84
C ASN A 401 -10.19 -7.00 7.02
N GLY A 402 -11.00 -6.80 8.05
CA GLY A 402 -10.99 -7.55 9.29
C GLY A 402 -10.19 -6.91 10.43
N ASP A 403 -9.27 -5.98 10.13
CA ASP A 403 -8.53 -5.27 11.17
C ASP A 403 -9.42 -4.28 11.93
N GLU A 404 -10.51 -3.79 11.31
CA GLU A 404 -11.54 -2.98 11.97
C GLU A 404 -12.38 -3.75 13.00
N LEU A 405 -12.29 -5.08 12.98
CA LEU A 405 -12.87 -5.97 14.01
C LEU A 405 -11.84 -6.38 15.07
N GLY A 406 -10.55 -6.09 14.83
CA GLY A 406 -9.46 -6.63 15.62
C GLY A 406 -9.30 -8.14 15.44
N MET A 407 -9.45 -8.66 14.20
CA MET A 407 -9.17 -10.06 13.88
C MET A 407 -7.71 -10.39 14.16
N THR A 408 -7.46 -11.60 14.69
CA THR A 408 -6.14 -12.08 15.10
C THR A 408 -5.61 -13.14 14.15
N ASN A 409 -4.37 -13.56 14.34
CA ASN A 409 -3.83 -14.76 13.71
C ASN A 409 -4.69 -15.99 14.05
N ALA A 410 -4.80 -16.95 13.11
CA ALA A 410 -5.73 -18.08 13.20
C ALA A 410 -5.17 -19.29 13.97
N GLY A 411 -3.93 -19.27 14.41
CA GLY A 411 -3.30 -20.38 15.13
C GLY A 411 -3.14 -21.62 14.25
N PHE A 412 -2.67 -21.46 13.01
CA PHE A 412 -2.30 -22.56 12.14
C PHE A 412 -1.16 -23.37 12.76
N ASN A 413 -1.30 -24.69 12.86
CA ASN A 413 -0.32 -25.53 13.53
C ASN A 413 0.18 -26.72 12.72
N LYS A 414 -0.37 -26.92 11.52
CA LYS A 414 0.02 -27.98 10.58
C LYS A 414 0.28 -27.36 9.21
N ILE A 415 1.24 -27.91 8.48
CA ILE A 415 1.51 -27.44 7.12
C ILE A 415 0.28 -27.52 6.19
N THR A 416 -0.60 -28.48 6.43
CA THR A 416 -1.86 -28.65 5.68
C THR A 416 -2.91 -27.56 5.96
N ASP A 417 -2.73 -26.72 6.97
CA ASP A 417 -3.60 -25.57 7.24
C ASP A 417 -3.31 -24.39 6.28
N TYR A 418 -2.09 -24.35 5.72
CA TYR A 418 -1.61 -23.26 4.87
C TYR A 418 -1.96 -23.46 3.40
N ARG A 419 -2.07 -22.34 2.66
CA ARG A 419 -2.37 -22.28 1.23
C ARG A 419 -1.36 -21.45 0.43
N ASP A 420 -0.55 -20.67 1.13
CA ASP A 420 0.47 -19.83 0.53
C ASP A 420 1.56 -20.69 -0.14
N MET A 421 1.67 -20.56 -1.47
CA MET A 421 2.62 -21.34 -2.26
C MET A 421 4.08 -21.09 -1.85
N SER A 422 4.42 -19.83 -1.55
CA SER A 422 5.77 -19.46 -1.12
C SER A 422 6.14 -20.17 0.18
N LEU A 423 5.23 -20.17 1.16
CA LEU A 423 5.43 -20.87 2.44
C LEU A 423 5.53 -22.39 2.24
N LEU A 424 4.70 -22.97 1.37
CA LEU A 424 4.71 -24.40 1.10
C LEU A 424 6.02 -24.83 0.41
N ASN A 425 6.52 -24.04 -0.54
CA ASN A 425 7.80 -24.28 -1.21
C ASN A 425 8.96 -24.14 -0.23
N GLU A 426 8.97 -23.13 0.63
CA GLU A 426 10.01 -22.94 1.66
C GLU A 426 9.99 -24.05 2.73
N TYR A 427 8.79 -24.55 3.09
CA TYR A 427 8.66 -25.72 3.93
C TYR A 427 9.29 -26.97 3.28
N GLN A 428 9.00 -27.21 2.01
CA GLN A 428 9.56 -28.35 1.26
C GLN A 428 11.09 -28.19 1.11
N HIS A 429 11.58 -27.01 0.77
CA HIS A 429 13.02 -26.72 0.72
C HIS A 429 13.68 -27.00 2.08
N THR A 430 13.10 -26.49 3.17
CA THR A 430 13.60 -26.74 4.55
C THR A 430 13.67 -28.22 4.85
N LYS A 431 12.67 -29.01 4.41
CA LYS A 431 12.64 -30.47 4.57
C LYS A 431 13.77 -31.16 3.77
N ASP A 432 13.98 -30.74 2.53
CA ASP A 432 14.96 -31.33 1.61
C ASP A 432 16.40 -31.12 2.10
N ILE A 433 16.68 -29.99 2.74
CA ILE A 433 17.97 -29.70 3.37
C ILE A 433 18.07 -30.22 4.81
N SER A 434 17.11 -31.03 5.29
CA SER A 434 17.05 -31.55 6.66
C SER A 434 17.04 -30.46 7.74
N GLY A 435 16.40 -29.32 7.45
CA GLY A 435 16.24 -28.20 8.38
C GLY A 435 15.24 -28.46 9.51
N ASP A 436 15.15 -27.56 10.47
CA ASP A 436 14.24 -27.63 11.63
C ASP A 436 12.81 -27.24 11.25
N LEU A 437 12.00 -28.22 10.84
CA LEU A 437 10.59 -28.01 10.47
C LEU A 437 9.73 -27.52 11.64
N ALA A 438 10.06 -27.89 12.88
CA ALA A 438 9.31 -27.43 14.06
C ALA A 438 9.56 -25.93 14.31
N LYS A 439 10.80 -25.46 14.14
CA LYS A 439 11.15 -24.03 14.20
C LYS A 439 10.48 -23.27 13.07
N PHE A 440 10.49 -23.83 11.85
CA PHE A 440 9.82 -23.25 10.69
C PHE A 440 8.33 -23.02 10.96
N LEU A 441 7.59 -24.05 11.42
CA LEU A 441 6.17 -23.95 11.72
C LEU A 441 5.87 -22.94 12.84
N ARG A 442 6.70 -22.87 13.89
CA ARG A 442 6.54 -21.84 14.94
C ARG A 442 6.68 -20.43 14.39
N LYS A 443 7.63 -20.20 13.48
CA LYS A 443 7.77 -18.91 12.78
C LYS A 443 6.54 -18.63 11.90
N ALA A 444 6.13 -19.60 11.10
CA ALA A 444 4.98 -19.48 10.21
C ALA A 444 3.67 -19.17 10.94
N GLN A 445 3.45 -19.71 12.14
CA GLN A 445 2.27 -19.38 12.97
C GLN A 445 2.13 -17.88 13.23
N PHE A 446 3.23 -17.16 13.39
CA PHE A 446 3.22 -15.73 13.64
C PHE A 446 3.28 -14.91 12.35
N GLU A 447 4.14 -15.29 11.40
CA GLU A 447 4.51 -14.43 10.28
C GLU A 447 3.76 -14.73 8.98
N SER A 448 3.15 -15.92 8.82
CA SER A 448 2.51 -16.29 7.56
C SER A 448 1.42 -15.32 7.16
N ARG A 449 1.44 -14.93 5.87
CA ARG A 449 0.41 -14.13 5.23
C ARG A 449 -0.96 -14.82 5.19
N ASP A 450 -1.03 -16.13 5.30
CA ASP A 450 -2.30 -16.86 5.40
C ASP A 450 -3.12 -16.49 6.62
N ASN A 451 -2.49 -16.01 7.71
CA ASN A 451 -3.21 -15.44 8.85
C ASN A 451 -4.06 -14.21 8.44
N GLY A 452 -3.52 -13.35 7.60
CA GLY A 452 -4.23 -12.21 7.03
C GLY A 452 -5.32 -12.62 6.03
N ARG A 453 -5.16 -13.78 5.38
CA ARG A 453 -6.05 -14.31 4.33
C ARG A 453 -7.21 -15.15 4.86
N THR A 454 -7.32 -15.36 6.20
CA THR A 454 -8.47 -16.04 6.78
C THR A 454 -9.78 -15.32 6.47
N PRO A 455 -10.90 -16.06 6.24
CA PRO A 455 -12.17 -15.45 5.89
C PRO A 455 -12.68 -14.45 6.91
N PHE A 456 -13.34 -13.39 6.41
CA PHE A 456 -13.91 -12.33 7.22
C PHE A 456 -15.01 -12.85 8.17
N GLN A 457 -15.00 -12.35 9.39
CA GLN A 457 -15.89 -12.81 10.45
C GLN A 457 -17.15 -11.94 10.55
N TRP A 458 -18.23 -12.30 9.81
CA TRP A 458 -19.47 -11.53 9.76
C TRP A 458 -20.33 -11.73 11.01
N ASN A 459 -20.46 -12.97 11.50
CA ASN A 459 -21.30 -13.32 12.65
C ASN A 459 -20.82 -14.61 13.31
N ASN A 460 -21.58 -15.13 14.27
CA ASN A 460 -21.28 -16.35 15.03
C ASN A 460 -21.89 -17.63 14.45
N THR A 461 -22.46 -17.58 13.24
CA THR A 461 -23.00 -18.78 12.56
C THR A 461 -21.89 -19.59 11.89
N LEU A 462 -22.25 -20.72 11.28
CA LEU A 462 -21.32 -21.57 10.55
C LEU A 462 -20.42 -20.75 9.62
N ASN A 463 -19.12 -21.08 9.61
CA ASN A 463 -18.11 -20.37 8.83
C ASN A 463 -18.13 -18.84 9.04
N ALA A 464 -18.45 -18.39 10.25
CA ALA A 464 -18.55 -16.98 10.59
C ALA A 464 -19.55 -16.18 9.71
N GLY A 465 -20.51 -16.81 9.06
CA GLY A 465 -21.38 -16.21 8.07
C GLY A 465 -20.67 -15.78 6.78
N PHE A 466 -19.43 -16.20 6.58
CA PHE A 466 -18.66 -15.96 5.36
C PHE A 466 -19.23 -16.79 4.20
N SER A 467 -19.38 -18.10 4.40
CA SER A 467 -19.83 -19.06 3.38
C SER A 467 -20.82 -20.05 3.96
N THR A 468 -21.67 -20.62 3.11
CA THR A 468 -22.48 -21.81 3.42
C THR A 468 -21.77 -23.12 3.06
N GLY A 469 -20.71 -23.04 2.23
CA GLY A 469 -19.84 -24.17 1.88
C GLY A 469 -18.58 -24.27 2.72
N ASN A 470 -17.61 -25.07 2.28
CA ASN A 470 -16.32 -25.21 2.93
C ASN A 470 -15.39 -24.05 2.51
N PRO A 471 -14.92 -23.20 3.43
CA PRO A 471 -14.03 -22.11 3.08
C PRO A 471 -12.71 -22.62 2.46
N TRP A 472 -12.21 -21.91 1.46
CA TRP A 472 -10.97 -22.23 0.73
C TRP A 472 -9.72 -22.32 1.64
N ILE A 473 -9.75 -21.60 2.77
CA ILE A 473 -8.74 -21.63 3.84
C ILE A 473 -9.43 -21.74 5.21
N LYS A 474 -8.73 -22.28 6.19
CA LYS A 474 -9.21 -22.47 7.54
C LYS A 474 -9.76 -21.18 8.17
N MET A 475 -10.96 -21.27 8.75
CA MET A 475 -11.54 -20.20 9.58
C MET A 475 -10.73 -19.96 10.86
N ASN A 476 -10.64 -18.71 11.28
CA ASN A 476 -10.14 -18.39 12.60
C ASN A 476 -11.15 -18.88 13.66
N PRO A 477 -10.75 -19.75 14.61
CA PRO A 477 -11.69 -20.36 15.56
C PRO A 477 -12.31 -19.38 16.56
N ASN A 478 -11.83 -18.14 16.63
CA ASN A 478 -12.35 -17.12 17.54
C ASN A 478 -13.54 -16.32 16.99
N TYR A 479 -14.04 -16.66 15.79
CA TYR A 479 -15.15 -15.94 15.15
C TYR A 479 -16.45 -15.87 16.01
N PRO A 480 -16.74 -16.80 16.93
CA PRO A 480 -17.92 -16.62 17.78
C PRO A 480 -17.83 -15.41 18.70
N GLN A 481 -16.62 -14.97 19.06
CA GLN A 481 -16.37 -13.83 19.94
C GLN A 481 -15.99 -12.56 19.16
N ILE A 482 -15.27 -12.71 18.03
CA ILE A 482 -14.78 -11.60 17.21
C ILE A 482 -15.49 -11.65 15.87
N ASN A 483 -16.54 -10.85 15.70
CA ASN A 483 -17.26 -10.74 14.43
C ASN A 483 -18.01 -9.41 14.32
N ALA A 484 -18.37 -9.05 13.09
CA ALA A 484 -19.03 -7.78 12.81
C ALA A 484 -20.38 -7.64 13.55
N ALA A 485 -21.23 -8.67 13.52
CA ALA A 485 -22.56 -8.62 14.12
C ALA A 485 -22.52 -8.42 15.65
N ALA A 486 -21.59 -9.07 16.34
CA ALA A 486 -21.41 -8.90 17.79
C ALA A 486 -20.92 -7.49 18.16
N GLN A 487 -20.20 -6.83 17.23
CA GLN A 487 -19.64 -5.51 17.47
C GLN A 487 -20.55 -4.36 17.05
N GLU A 488 -21.47 -4.58 16.12
CA GLU A 488 -22.31 -3.54 15.50
C GLU A 488 -23.05 -2.68 16.53
N ASN A 489 -23.72 -3.29 17.48
CA ASN A 489 -24.53 -2.61 18.49
C ASN A 489 -23.79 -2.32 19.80
N ASN A 490 -22.49 -2.61 19.88
CA ASN A 490 -21.66 -2.33 21.04
C ASN A 490 -20.85 -1.04 20.82
N ALA A 491 -21.30 0.07 21.40
CA ALA A 491 -20.65 1.38 21.25
C ALA A 491 -19.18 1.41 21.74
N ALA A 492 -18.75 0.43 22.55
CA ALA A 492 -17.39 0.28 23.05
C ALA A 492 -16.55 -0.69 22.20
N SER A 493 -17.11 -1.33 21.16
CA SER A 493 -16.40 -2.30 20.31
C SER A 493 -15.26 -1.68 19.50
N MET A 494 -14.38 -2.51 18.96
CA MET A 494 -13.33 -2.10 18.04
C MET A 494 -13.94 -1.49 16.77
N LEU A 495 -14.97 -2.10 16.18
CA LEU A 495 -15.67 -1.62 14.99
C LEU A 495 -16.22 -0.19 15.16
N ASN A 496 -16.94 0.04 16.26
CA ASN A 496 -17.51 1.38 16.51
C ASN A 496 -16.45 2.41 16.91
N TYR A 497 -15.35 1.98 17.51
CA TYR A 497 -14.19 2.85 17.72
C TYR A 497 -13.51 3.21 16.40
N PHE A 498 -13.34 2.23 15.51
CA PHE A 498 -12.80 2.48 14.17
C PHE A 498 -13.60 3.56 13.42
N ARG A 499 -14.92 3.45 13.41
CA ARG A 499 -15.81 4.48 12.84
C ARG A 499 -15.57 5.88 13.46
N LYS A 500 -15.36 5.95 14.78
CA LYS A 500 -15.08 7.22 15.49
C LYS A 500 -13.74 7.82 15.07
N VAL A 501 -12.67 7.03 14.99
CA VAL A 501 -11.36 7.55 14.60
C VAL A 501 -11.30 7.93 13.13
N VAL A 502 -12.02 7.22 12.25
CA VAL A 502 -12.25 7.61 10.86
C VAL A 502 -12.91 8.98 10.77
N GLN A 503 -14.01 9.19 11.50
CA GLN A 503 -14.70 10.50 11.55
C GLN A 503 -13.81 11.60 12.13
N LEU A 504 -13.02 11.29 13.15
CA LEU A 504 -12.04 12.25 13.69
C LEU A 504 -11.08 12.74 12.61
N ARG A 505 -10.50 11.82 11.81
CA ARG A 505 -9.60 12.17 10.71
C ARG A 505 -10.30 12.99 9.63
N LYS A 506 -11.47 12.56 9.17
CA LYS A 506 -12.24 13.25 8.10
C LYS A 506 -12.63 14.67 8.48
N ASN A 507 -12.88 14.93 9.75
CA ASN A 507 -13.26 16.24 10.27
C ASN A 507 -12.05 17.12 10.67
N ASN A 508 -10.80 16.63 10.49
CA ASN A 508 -9.60 17.35 10.94
C ASN A 508 -8.48 17.26 9.89
N LEU A 509 -8.40 18.26 9.01
CA LEU A 509 -7.31 18.37 8.04
C LEU A 509 -5.92 18.41 8.69
N THR A 510 -5.85 18.81 9.97
CA THR A 510 -4.63 18.71 10.78
C THR A 510 -4.07 17.29 10.85
N LEU A 511 -4.92 16.25 10.84
CA LEU A 511 -4.49 14.85 10.81
C LEU A 511 -4.05 14.41 9.40
N VAL A 512 -4.46 15.12 8.35
CA VAL A 512 -4.06 14.85 6.97
C VAL A 512 -2.75 15.58 6.66
N TYR A 513 -2.75 16.92 6.69
CA TYR A 513 -1.68 17.78 6.19
C TYR A 513 -0.75 18.31 7.28
N GLY A 514 -1.14 18.23 8.56
CA GLY A 514 -0.43 18.87 9.66
C GLY A 514 1.02 18.41 9.77
N LYS A 515 1.90 19.34 10.12
CA LYS A 515 3.29 19.07 10.48
C LYS A 515 3.33 18.11 11.67
N TYR A 516 4.11 17.06 11.52
CA TYR A 516 4.38 16.10 12.60
C TYR A 516 5.57 16.57 13.45
N THR A 517 5.47 16.41 14.76
CA THR A 517 6.60 16.64 15.67
C THR A 517 6.61 15.57 16.75
N LEU A 518 7.67 14.76 16.78
CA LEU A 518 7.87 13.73 17.78
C LEU A 518 8.19 14.36 19.14
N LEU A 519 7.50 13.93 20.18
CA LEU A 519 7.74 14.27 21.57
C LEU A 519 8.26 13.05 22.35
N ASP A 520 8.88 13.28 23.51
CA ASP A 520 9.35 12.22 24.43
C ASP A 520 10.08 11.09 23.70
N LYS A 521 11.07 11.46 22.88
CA LYS A 521 11.78 10.59 21.94
C LYS A 521 12.33 9.31 22.57
N ALA A 522 12.91 9.44 23.76
CA ALA A 522 13.59 8.35 24.46
C ALA A 522 12.65 7.38 25.20
N ASN A 523 11.35 7.66 25.21
CA ASN A 523 10.39 6.82 25.92
C ASN A 523 10.14 5.51 25.15
N ALA A 524 10.54 4.39 25.71
CA ALA A 524 10.41 3.07 25.07
C ALA A 524 8.99 2.47 25.13
N LYS A 525 8.04 3.12 25.83
CA LYS A 525 6.65 2.63 26.00
C LYS A 525 5.62 3.57 25.38
N ILE A 526 5.90 4.87 25.34
CA ILE A 526 4.97 5.89 24.84
C ILE A 526 5.41 6.42 23.48
N TYR A 527 4.50 6.48 22.55
CA TYR A 527 4.65 7.27 21.34
C TYR A 527 3.80 8.54 21.49
N ALA A 528 4.46 9.68 21.63
CA ALA A 528 3.84 10.99 21.77
C ALA A 528 4.28 11.88 20.60
N TYR A 529 3.32 12.57 19.98
CA TYR A 529 3.61 13.52 18.90
C TYR A 529 2.50 14.56 18.75
N THR A 530 2.83 15.67 18.11
CA THR A 530 1.84 16.65 17.67
C THR A 530 1.63 16.63 16.18
N ARG A 531 0.45 17.09 15.76
CA ARG A 531 0.10 17.45 14.39
C ARG A 531 -0.37 18.90 14.40
N GLU A 532 0.14 19.73 13.48
CA GLU A 532 -0.15 21.16 13.45
C GLU A 532 -0.43 21.65 12.02
N TYR A 533 -1.59 22.29 11.82
CA TYR A 533 -2.03 22.81 10.51
C TYR A 533 -2.99 23.99 10.70
N GLU A 534 -2.75 25.09 9.99
CA GLU A 534 -3.61 26.31 10.00
C GLU A 534 -3.98 26.77 11.42
N GLY A 535 -2.98 26.81 12.32
CA GLY A 535 -3.16 27.27 13.70
C GLY A 535 -3.82 26.24 14.64
N GLN A 536 -4.29 25.11 14.13
CA GLN A 536 -4.78 24.02 14.97
C GLN A 536 -3.64 23.06 15.32
N LYS A 537 -3.50 22.73 16.60
CA LYS A 537 -2.53 21.76 17.10
C LYS A 537 -3.24 20.62 17.83
N LEU A 538 -2.94 19.39 17.43
CA LEU A 538 -3.41 18.16 18.07
C LEU A 538 -2.22 17.45 18.73
N LEU A 539 -2.47 16.91 19.93
CA LEU A 539 -1.51 16.06 20.66
C LEU A 539 -2.04 14.63 20.66
N VAL A 540 -1.21 13.68 20.22
CA VAL A 540 -1.51 12.26 20.21
C VAL A 540 -0.59 11.55 21.18
N LEU A 541 -1.16 10.74 22.08
CA LEU A 541 -0.45 9.96 23.09
C LEU A 541 -0.88 8.50 22.99
N LEU A 542 0.09 7.61 22.80
CA LEU A 542 -0.12 6.18 22.57
C LEU A 542 0.80 5.37 23.49
N ASN A 543 0.25 4.59 24.40
CA ASN A 543 1.03 3.67 25.24
C ASN A 543 1.11 2.28 24.57
N PHE A 544 2.21 1.94 23.95
CA PHE A 544 2.46 0.65 23.29
C PHE A 544 2.87 -0.47 24.25
N SER A 545 2.52 -0.38 25.52
CA SER A 545 2.89 -1.40 26.52
C SER A 545 1.70 -1.93 27.29
N ALA A 546 1.83 -3.16 27.80
CA ALA A 546 0.85 -3.83 28.66
C ALA A 546 0.85 -3.29 30.11
N THR A 547 1.58 -2.24 30.39
CA THR A 547 1.68 -1.62 31.71
C THR A 547 1.35 -0.14 31.66
N THR A 548 0.92 0.44 32.78
CA THR A 548 0.83 1.90 32.90
C THR A 548 2.19 2.54 32.62
N ALA A 549 2.21 3.60 31.83
CA ALA A 549 3.40 4.33 31.47
C ALA A 549 3.17 5.85 31.50
N GLN A 550 4.23 6.63 31.66
CA GLN A 550 4.17 8.07 31.74
C GLN A 550 4.76 8.73 30.50
N ALA A 551 4.03 9.68 29.91
CA ALA A 551 4.51 10.59 28.89
C ALA A 551 4.98 11.90 29.53
N ARG A 552 6.13 12.43 29.11
CA ARG A 552 6.61 13.76 29.51
C ARG A 552 6.41 14.73 28.36
N ILE A 553 5.52 15.69 28.56
CA ILE A 553 5.10 16.66 27.55
C ILE A 553 5.61 18.04 27.93
N THR A 554 6.47 18.61 27.13
CA THR A 554 7.08 19.93 27.36
C THR A 554 6.24 21.09 26.82
N LEU A 555 5.09 20.80 26.23
CA LEU A 555 4.15 21.80 25.70
C LEU A 555 3.19 22.28 26.80
N ASN A 556 2.62 23.48 26.62
CA ASN A 556 1.49 23.91 27.44
C ASN A 556 0.24 23.10 27.04
N ILE A 557 -0.23 22.29 27.96
CA ILE A 557 -1.37 21.37 27.78
C ILE A 557 -2.48 21.62 28.82
N ALA A 558 -2.39 22.70 29.60
CA ALA A 558 -3.31 22.97 30.69
C ALA A 558 -4.79 23.02 30.24
N ASN A 559 -5.06 23.61 29.07
CA ASN A 559 -6.41 23.77 28.52
C ASN A 559 -6.72 22.79 27.37
N ALA A 560 -6.02 21.63 27.30
CA ALA A 560 -6.23 20.67 26.24
C ALA A 560 -7.63 20.02 26.32
N THR A 561 -8.31 19.92 25.18
CA THR A 561 -9.62 19.26 25.07
C THR A 561 -9.46 17.87 24.48
N MET A 562 -9.94 16.84 25.15
CA MET A 562 -9.92 15.47 24.66
C MET A 562 -10.90 15.30 23.50
N LEU A 563 -10.40 14.85 22.34
CA LEU A 563 -11.20 14.55 21.15
C LEU A 563 -11.54 13.07 21.03
N LEU A 564 -10.62 12.19 21.45
CA LEU A 564 -10.78 10.75 21.35
C LEU A 564 -10.02 10.05 22.46
N SER A 565 -10.58 8.94 22.98
CA SER A 565 -9.90 7.96 23.80
C SER A 565 -10.41 6.57 23.47
N ASN A 566 -9.52 5.56 23.49
CA ASN A 566 -9.88 4.16 23.28
C ASN A 566 -10.46 3.49 24.55
N TYR A 567 -10.47 4.20 25.68
CA TYR A 567 -11.12 3.78 26.90
C TYR A 567 -12.42 4.56 27.15
N THR A 568 -13.50 3.87 27.48
CA THR A 568 -14.83 4.48 27.70
C THR A 568 -14.88 5.40 28.92
N ASN A 569 -14.08 5.13 29.96
CA ASN A 569 -14.03 5.88 31.22
C ASN A 569 -12.78 6.77 31.32
N ALA A 570 -12.38 7.39 30.21
CA ALA A 570 -11.31 8.37 30.25
C ALA A 570 -11.87 9.66 30.88
N PRO A 571 -11.31 10.15 32.01
CA PRO A 571 -11.74 11.41 32.57
C PRO A 571 -11.47 12.53 31.56
N ALA A 572 -12.48 13.38 31.30
CA ALA A 572 -12.27 14.61 30.56
C ALA A 572 -11.32 15.49 31.40
N LYS A 573 -10.02 15.41 31.13
CA LYS A 573 -9.01 16.19 31.86
C LYS A 573 -8.85 17.53 31.15
N ASN A 574 -9.47 18.55 31.66
CA ASN A 574 -9.30 19.93 31.18
C ASN A 574 -8.02 20.60 31.73
N ASN A 575 -7.33 20.00 32.69
CA ASN A 575 -6.05 20.45 33.24
C ASN A 575 -5.05 19.30 33.23
N LEU A 576 -4.30 19.16 32.12
CA LEU A 576 -3.25 18.16 32.01
C LEU A 576 -1.96 18.68 32.66
N ASN A 577 -1.33 17.82 33.45
CA ASN A 577 0.03 18.05 33.95
C ASN A 577 1.06 17.68 32.87
N PRO A 578 2.27 18.25 32.90
CA PRO A 578 3.33 17.90 31.98
C PRO A 578 3.72 16.40 31.98
N VAL A 579 3.38 15.68 33.04
CA VAL A 579 3.54 14.22 33.15
C VAL A 579 2.15 13.59 33.11
N ILE A 580 1.86 12.87 32.02
CA ILE A 580 0.57 12.21 31.79
C ILE A 580 0.75 10.70 31.95
N SER A 581 -0.01 10.10 32.86
CA SER A 581 -0.06 8.65 33.04
C SER A 581 -1.10 8.06 32.11
N LEU A 582 -0.69 7.08 31.29
CA LEU A 582 -1.51 6.32 30.36
C LEU A 582 -1.64 4.87 30.81
N ARG A 583 -2.85 4.34 30.76
CA ARG A 583 -3.16 2.92 31.03
C ARG A 583 -2.52 2.00 29.99
N PRO A 584 -2.48 0.68 30.19
CA PRO A 584 -2.03 -0.26 29.18
C PRO A 584 -2.74 -0.04 27.83
N TYR A 585 -1.97 0.07 26.74
CA TYR A 585 -2.47 0.30 25.39
C TYR A 585 -3.46 1.49 25.26
N GLU A 586 -3.37 2.51 26.11
CA GLU A 586 -4.20 3.69 26.01
C GLU A 586 -3.77 4.58 24.85
N ALA A 587 -4.74 5.00 24.06
CA ALA A 587 -4.62 5.97 22.98
C ALA A 587 -5.52 7.16 23.24
N VAL A 588 -4.97 8.38 23.23
CA VAL A 588 -5.72 9.62 23.45
C VAL A 588 -5.29 10.69 22.45
N VAL A 589 -6.27 11.41 21.93
CA VAL A 589 -6.05 12.58 21.07
C VAL A 589 -6.63 13.82 21.74
N TYR A 590 -5.81 14.84 21.90
CA TYR A 590 -6.21 16.15 22.45
C TYR A 590 -6.07 17.25 21.40
N LYS A 591 -6.98 18.21 21.45
CA LYS A 591 -6.82 19.52 20.80
C LYS A 591 -6.17 20.46 21.82
N LEU A 592 -5.06 21.07 21.45
CA LEU A 592 -4.38 22.11 22.24
C LEU A 592 -4.97 23.47 21.90
N GLN A 593 -4.97 24.38 22.89
CA GLN A 593 -5.39 25.78 22.71
C GLN A 593 -4.17 26.65 22.43
#